data_9d6d2f0696e346fcee864fd1a36cc765
#
_entry.id   9d6d2f0696e346fcee864fd1a36cc765
#
_cell.length_a   1.000
_cell.length_b   1.000
_cell.length_c   1.000
_cell.angle_alpha   90.00
_cell.angle_beta   90.00
_cell.angle_gamma   90.00
#
_symmetry.space_group_name_H-M   'P 1'
#
loop_
_entity.id
_entity.type
_entity.pdbx_description
1 polymer ?
#
loop_
_entity_poly.entity_id
_entity_poly.type
_entity_poly.pdbx_seq_one_letter_code
_entity_poly.pdbx_strand_id
1 'polypeptide(L)'
;MLQIQTLQRCKRHSLSYLLTGLLFFSHAVQALPRLIHQPQQLIILTSFSEQVSATLAAEFSRQNPAIRVRFLHKKTPAALTHLQLNMQPQPDLIMASAVDAMDWLSRANLLQPFRENDRLNYTPFGYSGYGFMWNRKYLKKHQLSVPSSWQQLLDAKFQGHIAMSSPMRSGTTHIMVEIILQEMGWREGWGYLQQLAGNLATITARSFGVSQGVIRQRFGLGLVIDFFAFSEQHNNPAIGFNYSSPTTFLPVSVGIVKNSQAISAAKKFVSYLISTSGQQVLLSPTISRYPINDRLLAQHPSHILSKYRSEPKYTLDYDHTLAVRRYHLVNALFEYVVTYRLAFLQQAWGKVHQLQQLLLLNPSTSLSEQLATIVEQLRSMPFNEIQLSDTQMLEQFSKPIPGSALSAKQRQLQQQWKNWDLLLQDQVMRALLQLENKILPVDTFE
;
A
#
# COMPACT_ATOMS: atom_id res chain seq x y z
N MET A 1 73.23 -8.21 -44.75
CA MET A 1 74.11 -9.35 -44.94
C MET A 1 73.24 -10.53 -45.21
N LEU A 2 73.16 -10.86 -46.37
CA LEU A 2 73.59 -12.07 -47.05
C LEU A 2 72.71 -13.26 -46.75
N GLN A 3 71.91 -13.62 -47.68
CA GLN A 3 72.19 -14.47 -48.89
C GLN A 3 71.76 -15.90 -48.59
N ILE A 4 70.81 -16.43 -49.27
CA ILE A 4 70.77 -16.94 -50.65
C ILE A 4 70.77 -18.48 -50.70
N GLN A 5 69.78 -18.96 -51.44
CA GLN A 5 69.83 -20.06 -52.39
C GLN A 5 69.86 -21.51 -51.84
N THR A 6 69.32 -22.51 -52.43
CA THR A 6 68.90 -22.84 -53.80
C THR A 6 68.16 -24.16 -53.79
N LEU A 7 67.07 -24.32 -54.52
CA LEU A 7 66.88 -25.12 -55.71
C LEU A 7 67.35 -26.58 -55.72
N GLN A 8 66.52 -27.50 -55.99
CA GLN A 8 66.32 -28.30 -57.19
C GLN A 8 65.77 -29.71 -56.94
N ARG A 9 64.68 -30.02 -57.64
CA ARG A 9 64.49 -31.05 -58.68
C ARG A 9 64.73 -32.50 -58.28
N CYS A 10 63.75 -33.40 -58.44
CA CYS A 10 63.45 -34.07 -59.69
C CYS A 10 62.38 -35.17 -59.53
N LYS A 11 61.46 -35.15 -60.48
CA LYS A 11 60.93 -36.18 -61.35
C LYS A 11 60.44 -37.54 -60.85
N ARG A 12 59.15 -37.75 -61.22
CA ARG A 12 58.60 -38.91 -61.98
C ARG A 12 58.70 -40.29 -61.37
N HIS A 13 57.53 -40.89 -61.13
CA HIS A 13 56.98 -41.94 -62.02
C HIS A 13 55.49 -42.18 -61.66
N SER A 14 54.71 -42.24 -62.72
CA SER A 14 53.35 -42.71 -62.84
C SER A 14 53.28 -44.22 -62.59
N LEU A 15 52.22 -44.70 -61.97
CA LEU A 15 51.37 -45.79 -62.51
C LEU A 15 50.11 -46.00 -61.69
N SER A 16 49.06 -46.03 -62.41
CA SER A 16 47.69 -46.48 -62.15
C SER A 16 47.58 -47.64 -61.16
N TYR A 17 46.56 -47.59 -60.32
CA TYR A 17 45.59 -48.71 -60.13
C TYR A 17 44.22 -48.16 -59.82
N LEU A 18 43.26 -48.72 -60.59
CA LEU A 18 41.83 -48.59 -60.54
C LEU A 18 41.25 -49.19 -59.24
N LEU A 19 39.99 -48.72 -58.96
CA LEU A 19 38.87 -49.35 -58.18
C LEU A 19 39.09 -49.37 -56.68
N THR A 20 38.28 -48.68 -55.94
CA THR A 20 36.89 -49.09 -55.51
C THR A 20 36.25 -47.90 -54.88
N GLY A 21 35.09 -47.52 -55.44
CA GLY A 21 34.23 -46.51 -54.82
C GLY A 21 33.61 -47.05 -53.57
N LEU A 22 33.78 -46.36 -52.48
CA LEU A 22 32.90 -46.40 -51.28
C LEU A 22 32.42 -44.99 -51.07
N LEU A 23 31.16 -44.80 -51.50
CA LEU A 23 30.35 -43.67 -51.24
C LEU A 23 30.12 -43.58 -49.70
N PHE A 24 30.97 -42.82 -49.03
CA PHE A 24 30.58 -42.29 -47.72
C PHE A 24 29.61 -41.13 -47.94
N PHE A 25 28.29 -41.49 -47.99
CA PHE A 25 27.23 -40.52 -47.72
C PHE A 25 27.39 -40.07 -46.30
N SER A 26 28.20 -39.04 -46.13
CA SER A 26 28.24 -38.24 -44.92
C SER A 26 26.89 -37.56 -44.84
N HIS A 27 25.93 -38.15 -44.08
CA HIS A 27 24.72 -37.46 -43.64
C HIS A 27 25.19 -36.36 -42.72
N ALA A 28 25.47 -35.18 -43.28
CA ALA A 28 25.47 -33.96 -42.56
C ALA A 28 24.01 -33.76 -42.06
N VAL A 29 23.70 -34.32 -40.89
CA VAL A 29 22.57 -33.86 -40.09
C VAL A 29 22.84 -32.40 -39.86
N GLN A 30 22.28 -31.55 -40.73
CA GLN A 30 22.14 -30.13 -40.44
C GLN A 30 21.30 -30.05 -39.15
N ALA A 31 21.98 -29.96 -38.01
CA ALA A 31 21.37 -29.51 -36.79
C ALA A 31 20.79 -28.13 -37.10
N LEU A 32 19.51 -28.08 -37.46
CA LEU A 32 18.78 -26.83 -37.47
C LEU A 32 19.13 -26.11 -36.18
N PRO A 33 19.66 -24.89 -36.23
CA PRO A 33 19.86 -24.13 -35.01
C PRO A 33 18.51 -24.11 -34.30
N ARG A 34 18.39 -24.81 -33.18
CA ARG A 34 17.31 -24.57 -32.26
C ARG A 34 17.34 -23.07 -32.03
N LEU A 35 16.45 -22.35 -32.67
CA LEU A 35 16.13 -20.98 -32.30
C LEU A 35 15.81 -21.06 -30.81
N ILE A 36 16.81 -20.80 -29.98
CA ILE A 36 16.59 -20.60 -28.53
C ILE A 36 15.79 -19.33 -28.53
N HIS A 37 14.45 -19.49 -28.59
CA HIS A 37 13.53 -18.38 -28.35
C HIS A 37 13.87 -17.89 -26.96
N GLN A 38 14.51 -16.73 -26.87
CA GLN A 38 14.69 -16.10 -25.58
C GLN A 38 13.29 -15.91 -24.97
N PRO A 39 13.11 -16.33 -23.72
CA PRO A 39 11.81 -16.22 -23.10
C PRO A 39 11.34 -14.77 -23.14
N GLN A 40 10.09 -14.56 -23.58
CA GLN A 40 9.48 -13.24 -23.61
C GLN A 40 9.47 -12.66 -22.19
N GLN A 41 10.05 -11.50 -21.99
CA GLN A 41 10.03 -10.84 -20.69
C GLN A 41 8.64 -10.21 -20.46
N LEU A 42 8.08 -10.41 -19.26
CA LEU A 42 6.86 -9.77 -18.77
C LEU A 42 7.24 -8.94 -17.52
N ILE A 43 7.14 -7.63 -17.62
CA ILE A 43 7.49 -6.71 -16.54
C ILE A 43 6.24 -6.29 -15.79
N ILE A 44 6.19 -6.57 -14.50
CA ILE A 44 5.03 -6.28 -13.63
C ILE A 44 5.41 -5.27 -12.56
N LEU A 45 4.82 -4.09 -12.61
CA LEU A 45 4.94 -3.06 -11.58
C LEU A 45 3.99 -3.39 -10.43
N THR A 46 4.48 -3.39 -9.19
CA THR A 46 3.62 -3.75 -8.07
C THR A 46 4.05 -3.10 -6.75
N SER A 47 3.07 -2.89 -5.86
CA SER A 47 3.29 -2.50 -4.47
C SER A 47 3.33 -3.69 -3.50
N PHE A 48 3.11 -4.91 -3.97
CA PHE A 48 3.19 -6.12 -3.14
C PHE A 48 4.62 -6.40 -2.68
N SER A 49 4.77 -7.22 -1.63
CA SER A 49 6.07 -7.71 -1.21
C SER A 49 6.65 -8.69 -2.23
N GLU A 50 7.97 -8.86 -2.22
CA GLU A 50 8.66 -9.83 -3.09
C GLU A 50 8.12 -11.24 -2.89
N GLN A 51 7.89 -11.64 -1.64
CA GLN A 51 7.37 -12.96 -1.30
C GLN A 51 5.98 -13.22 -1.92
N VAL A 52 5.04 -12.26 -1.80
CA VAL A 52 3.71 -12.35 -2.40
C VAL A 52 3.81 -12.42 -3.93
N SER A 53 4.62 -11.56 -4.54
CA SER A 53 4.81 -11.51 -5.99
C SER A 53 5.42 -12.81 -6.54
N ALA A 54 6.44 -13.34 -5.86
CA ALA A 54 7.07 -14.61 -6.23
C ALA A 54 6.07 -15.78 -6.15
N THR A 55 5.27 -15.84 -5.07
CA THR A 55 4.25 -16.88 -4.90
C THR A 55 3.19 -16.81 -6.00
N LEU A 56 2.71 -15.62 -6.35
CA LEU A 56 1.76 -15.45 -7.45
C LEU A 56 2.34 -15.90 -8.81
N ALA A 57 3.61 -15.62 -9.07
CA ALA A 57 4.23 -15.93 -10.35
C ALA A 57 4.72 -17.37 -10.49
N ALA A 58 4.97 -18.08 -9.37
CA ALA A 58 5.56 -19.41 -9.41
C ALA A 58 4.76 -20.40 -10.27
N GLU A 59 3.45 -20.51 -10.01
CA GLU A 59 2.57 -21.40 -10.75
C GLU A 59 2.37 -20.94 -12.21
N PHE A 60 2.27 -19.62 -12.44
CA PHE A 60 2.22 -19.06 -13.80
C PHE A 60 3.48 -19.43 -14.60
N SER A 61 4.66 -19.28 -14.02
CA SER A 61 5.92 -19.58 -14.68
C SER A 61 6.07 -21.07 -15.00
N ARG A 62 5.57 -21.94 -14.12
CA ARG A 62 5.52 -23.37 -14.36
C ARG A 62 4.65 -23.73 -15.59
N GLN A 63 3.51 -23.06 -15.72
CA GLN A 63 2.58 -23.26 -16.85
C GLN A 63 3.04 -22.56 -18.14
N ASN A 64 3.87 -21.54 -18.05
CA ASN A 64 4.30 -20.69 -19.16
C ASN A 64 5.83 -20.51 -19.20
N PRO A 65 6.63 -21.57 -19.42
CA PRO A 65 8.11 -21.52 -19.31
C PRO A 65 8.74 -20.58 -20.36
N ALA A 66 8.03 -20.26 -21.44
CA ALA A 66 8.46 -19.29 -22.46
C ALA A 66 8.28 -17.82 -22.02
N ILE A 67 7.68 -17.55 -20.84
CA ILE A 67 7.49 -16.19 -20.32
C ILE A 67 8.28 -16.02 -19.03
N ARG A 68 9.23 -15.08 -19.04
CA ARG A 68 10.01 -14.72 -17.85
C ARG A 68 9.37 -13.53 -17.15
N VAL A 69 8.79 -13.74 -15.97
CA VAL A 69 8.21 -12.67 -15.15
C VAL A 69 9.30 -11.92 -14.40
N ARG A 70 9.26 -10.59 -14.46
CA ARG A 70 10.11 -9.67 -13.69
C ARG A 70 9.24 -8.66 -12.95
N PHE A 71 9.45 -8.52 -11.63
CA PHE A 71 8.75 -7.53 -10.83
C PHE A 71 9.55 -6.24 -10.63
N LEU A 72 8.84 -5.11 -10.68
CA LEU A 72 9.31 -3.80 -10.25
C LEU A 72 8.54 -3.41 -8.99
N HIS A 73 9.18 -3.51 -7.83
CA HIS A 73 8.55 -3.20 -6.56
C HIS A 73 8.65 -1.71 -6.25
N LYS A 74 7.51 -1.02 -6.26
CA LYS A 74 7.40 0.41 -5.91
C LYS A 74 6.24 0.63 -4.94
N LYS A 75 6.34 1.67 -4.10
CA LYS A 75 5.18 2.16 -3.34
C LYS A 75 4.10 2.62 -4.32
N THR A 76 2.82 2.51 -3.94
CA THR A 76 1.70 2.87 -4.83
C THR A 76 1.86 4.25 -5.48
N PRO A 77 2.13 5.35 -4.73
CA PRO A 77 2.32 6.66 -5.37
C PRO A 77 3.51 6.70 -6.32
N ALA A 78 4.63 6.03 -5.98
CA ALA A 78 5.79 5.95 -6.87
C ALA A 78 5.52 5.08 -8.12
N ALA A 79 4.60 4.11 -8.03
CA ALA A 79 4.14 3.34 -9.18
C ALA A 79 3.27 4.19 -10.11
N LEU A 80 2.35 5.00 -9.57
CA LEU A 80 1.57 5.96 -10.35
C LEU A 80 2.48 6.92 -11.12
N THR A 81 3.45 7.51 -10.42
CA THR A 81 4.50 8.35 -11.00
C THR A 81 5.25 7.68 -12.12
N HIS A 82 5.68 6.42 -11.91
CA HIS A 82 6.45 5.67 -12.88
C HIS A 82 5.70 5.54 -14.21
N LEU A 83 4.40 5.25 -14.15
CA LEU A 83 3.54 5.14 -15.34
C LEU A 83 3.24 6.52 -15.96
N GLN A 84 2.94 7.52 -15.13
CA GLN A 84 2.61 8.87 -15.60
C GLN A 84 3.78 9.51 -16.36
N LEU A 85 5.01 9.33 -15.87
CA LEU A 85 6.22 9.87 -16.49
C LEU A 85 6.87 8.93 -17.51
N ASN A 86 6.22 7.82 -17.85
CA ASN A 86 6.74 6.83 -18.80
C ASN A 86 8.18 6.39 -18.48
N MET A 87 8.48 6.16 -17.18
CA MET A 87 9.83 5.85 -16.71
C MET A 87 10.27 4.45 -17.14
N GLN A 88 11.58 4.27 -17.34
CA GLN A 88 12.16 2.97 -17.68
C GLN A 88 12.51 2.15 -16.41
N PRO A 89 12.48 0.81 -16.49
CA PRO A 89 11.93 0.03 -17.59
C PRO A 89 10.40 0.12 -17.66
N GLN A 90 9.87 0.13 -18.90
CA GLN A 90 8.42 0.19 -19.14
C GLN A 90 7.76 -1.09 -18.63
N PRO A 91 6.78 -1.03 -17.72
CA PRO A 91 6.05 -2.20 -17.29
C PRO A 91 4.94 -2.58 -18.29
N ASP A 92 4.61 -3.87 -18.33
CA ASP A 92 3.52 -4.42 -19.11
C ASP A 92 2.22 -4.50 -18.30
N LEU A 93 2.37 -4.74 -16.99
CA LEU A 93 1.26 -4.85 -16.04
C LEU A 93 1.53 -4.00 -14.80
N ILE A 94 0.44 -3.55 -14.18
CA ILE A 94 0.47 -3.06 -12.81
C ILE A 94 -0.45 -3.89 -11.93
N MET A 95 0.00 -4.25 -10.71
CA MET A 95 -0.83 -4.91 -9.68
C MET A 95 -0.84 -4.08 -8.40
N ALA A 96 -2.03 -3.80 -7.87
CA ALA A 96 -2.19 -3.04 -6.64
C ALA A 96 -3.42 -3.48 -5.83
N SER A 97 -3.35 -3.29 -4.50
CA SER A 97 -4.50 -3.42 -3.58
C SER A 97 -5.26 -2.11 -3.40
N ALA A 98 -4.76 -1.01 -3.95
CA ALA A 98 -5.38 0.31 -3.86
C ALA A 98 -6.24 0.52 -5.10
N VAL A 99 -7.53 0.27 -5.00
CA VAL A 99 -8.47 0.42 -6.10
C VAL A 99 -8.52 1.85 -6.62
N ASP A 100 -8.44 2.85 -5.74
CA ASP A 100 -8.44 4.27 -6.12
C ASP A 100 -7.25 4.64 -7.02
N ALA A 101 -6.10 3.99 -6.78
CA ALA A 101 -4.94 4.14 -7.65
C ALA A 101 -5.18 3.52 -9.04
N MET A 102 -5.87 2.38 -9.10
CA MET A 102 -6.23 1.73 -10.38
C MET A 102 -7.26 2.57 -11.15
N ASP A 103 -8.27 3.11 -10.47
CA ASP A 103 -9.24 4.03 -11.05
C ASP A 103 -8.58 5.30 -11.58
N TRP A 104 -7.65 5.86 -10.81
CA TRP A 104 -6.90 7.04 -11.26
C TRP A 104 -6.10 6.75 -12.54
N LEU A 105 -5.38 5.62 -12.60
CA LEU A 105 -4.65 5.21 -13.80
C LEU A 105 -5.57 4.99 -15.00
N SER A 106 -6.74 4.39 -14.79
CA SER A 106 -7.76 4.17 -15.82
C SER A 106 -8.27 5.49 -16.39
N ARG A 107 -8.65 6.44 -15.53
CA ARG A 107 -9.11 7.79 -15.91
C ARG A 107 -8.02 8.61 -16.59
N ALA A 108 -6.75 8.42 -16.20
CA ALA A 108 -5.59 9.02 -16.85
C ALA A 108 -5.22 8.39 -18.19
N ASN A 109 -6.00 7.39 -18.66
CA ASN A 109 -5.78 6.67 -19.93
C ASN A 109 -4.39 5.98 -20.01
N LEU A 110 -3.88 5.50 -18.85
CA LEU A 110 -2.60 4.80 -18.73
C LEU A 110 -2.76 3.27 -18.76
N LEU A 111 -3.98 2.78 -18.67
CA LEU A 111 -4.34 1.36 -18.76
C LEU A 111 -5.20 1.09 -19.99
N GLN A 112 -5.22 -0.19 -20.41
CA GLN A 112 -6.11 -0.67 -21.45
C GLN A 112 -6.91 -1.88 -20.94
N PRO A 113 -8.14 -2.11 -21.48
CA PRO A 113 -8.98 -3.22 -21.03
C PRO A 113 -8.35 -4.58 -21.35
N PHE A 114 -8.61 -5.58 -20.49
CA PHE A 114 -8.19 -6.94 -20.72
C PHE A 114 -8.96 -7.56 -21.89
N ARG A 115 -10.29 -7.33 -21.95
CA ARG A 115 -11.18 -7.69 -23.07
C ARG A 115 -11.75 -6.41 -23.68
N GLU A 116 -12.03 -6.43 -24.95
CA GLU A 116 -12.47 -5.26 -25.72
C GLU A 116 -13.70 -4.54 -25.13
N ASN A 117 -14.62 -5.30 -24.53
CA ASN A 117 -15.87 -4.78 -23.95
C ASN A 117 -15.84 -4.65 -22.41
N ASP A 118 -14.67 -4.77 -21.76
CA ASP A 118 -14.59 -4.60 -20.32
C ASP A 118 -14.90 -3.15 -19.95
N ARG A 119 -15.77 -2.94 -18.95
CA ARG A 119 -16.13 -1.62 -18.45
C ARG A 119 -14.98 -0.92 -17.74
N LEU A 120 -14.06 -1.69 -17.15
CA LEU A 120 -12.90 -1.20 -16.43
C LEU A 120 -11.63 -1.51 -17.23
N ASN A 121 -10.69 -0.60 -17.21
CA ASN A 121 -9.35 -0.80 -17.80
C ASN A 121 -8.42 -1.60 -16.87
N TYR A 122 -8.96 -2.27 -15.86
CA TYR A 122 -8.24 -3.17 -14.97
C TYR A 122 -9.16 -4.33 -14.55
N THR A 123 -8.57 -5.44 -14.13
CA THR A 123 -9.28 -6.68 -13.79
C THR A 123 -9.11 -6.98 -12.31
N PRO A 124 -10.19 -7.01 -11.51
CA PRO A 124 -10.17 -7.55 -10.15
C PRO A 124 -9.79 -9.04 -10.17
N PHE A 125 -8.93 -9.46 -9.23
CA PHE A 125 -8.57 -10.86 -9.06
C PHE A 125 -8.67 -11.37 -7.62
N GLY A 126 -9.02 -10.52 -6.67
CA GLY A 126 -9.25 -10.86 -5.28
C GLY A 126 -9.82 -9.68 -4.51
N TYR A 127 -10.10 -9.89 -3.21
CA TYR A 127 -10.58 -8.85 -2.31
C TYR A 127 -9.78 -8.82 -1.02
N SER A 128 -9.78 -7.67 -0.37
CA SER A 128 -9.21 -7.48 0.96
C SER A 128 -10.04 -6.47 1.74
N GLY A 129 -10.10 -6.65 3.06
CA GLY A 129 -10.69 -5.70 4.00
C GLY A 129 -9.61 -5.05 4.87
N TYR A 130 -10.03 -4.14 5.74
CA TYR A 130 -9.16 -3.30 6.56
C TYR A 130 -9.53 -3.39 8.03
N GLY A 131 -8.53 -3.39 8.91
CA GLY A 131 -8.79 -3.55 10.34
C GLY A 131 -7.54 -3.43 11.20
N PHE A 132 -7.60 -4.06 12.37
CA PHE A 132 -6.56 -3.99 13.38
C PHE A 132 -5.86 -5.32 13.55
N MET A 133 -4.55 -5.30 13.40
CA MET A 133 -3.66 -6.40 13.74
C MET A 133 -3.06 -6.12 15.13
N TRP A 134 -2.96 -7.15 15.96
CA TRP A 134 -2.31 -7.01 17.28
C TRP A 134 -1.44 -8.21 17.61
N ASN A 135 -0.55 -8.01 18.59
CA ASN A 135 0.24 -9.06 19.20
C ASN A 135 -0.27 -9.38 20.61
N ARG A 136 -0.84 -10.57 20.84
CA ARG A 136 -1.41 -11.00 22.12
C ARG A 136 -0.42 -10.93 23.28
N LYS A 137 0.88 -11.26 23.02
CA LYS A 137 1.92 -11.20 24.05
C LYS A 137 2.19 -9.76 24.48
N TYR A 138 2.25 -8.84 23.50
CA TYR A 138 2.41 -7.41 23.76
C TYR A 138 1.23 -6.86 24.56
N LEU A 139 -0.01 -7.10 24.08
CA LEU A 139 -1.21 -6.60 24.76
C LEU A 139 -1.27 -7.12 26.21
N LYS A 140 -0.99 -8.39 26.44
CA LYS A 140 -0.94 -8.97 27.80
C LYS A 140 0.12 -8.28 28.67
N LYS A 141 1.32 -8.07 28.16
CA LYS A 141 2.42 -7.38 28.88
C LYS A 141 2.06 -5.96 29.30
N HIS A 142 1.33 -5.24 28.45
CA HIS A 142 0.95 -3.83 28.66
C HIS A 142 -0.48 -3.68 29.20
N GLN A 143 -1.15 -4.78 29.60
CA GLN A 143 -2.53 -4.81 30.17
C GLN A 143 -3.55 -4.13 29.24
N LEU A 144 -3.40 -4.27 27.91
CA LEU A 144 -4.26 -3.70 26.91
C LEU A 144 -5.32 -4.71 26.45
N SER A 145 -6.56 -4.26 26.29
CA SER A 145 -7.62 -5.02 25.65
C SER A 145 -7.55 -4.89 24.13
N VAL A 146 -8.13 -5.87 23.42
CA VAL A 146 -8.27 -5.78 21.96
C VAL A 146 -9.38 -4.78 21.62
N PRO A 147 -9.11 -3.74 20.81
CA PRO A 147 -10.15 -2.80 20.37
C PRO A 147 -11.10 -3.49 19.36
N SER A 148 -12.38 -3.15 19.42
CA SER A 148 -13.41 -3.67 18.51
C SER A 148 -13.91 -2.63 17.48
N SER A 149 -13.58 -1.35 17.67
CA SER A 149 -14.00 -0.25 16.81
C SER A 149 -12.90 0.80 16.64
N TRP A 150 -13.04 1.62 15.62
CA TRP A 150 -12.17 2.80 15.41
C TRP A 150 -12.17 3.71 16.63
N GLN A 151 -13.34 3.96 17.23
CA GLN A 151 -13.48 4.87 18.36
C GLN A 151 -12.65 4.43 19.57
N GLN A 152 -12.56 3.12 19.84
CA GLN A 152 -11.78 2.62 20.98
C GLN A 152 -10.27 2.84 20.83
N LEU A 153 -9.75 3.06 19.60
CA LEU A 153 -8.34 3.41 19.41
C LEU A 153 -7.97 4.78 19.98
N LEU A 154 -8.96 5.62 20.28
CA LEU A 154 -8.77 6.93 20.88
C LEU A 154 -8.59 6.88 22.42
N ASP A 155 -8.87 5.73 23.05
CA ASP A 155 -8.71 5.59 24.51
C ASP A 155 -7.27 5.90 24.93
N ALA A 156 -7.10 6.62 26.02
CA ALA A 156 -5.80 7.01 26.58
C ALA A 156 -4.83 5.83 26.81
N LYS A 157 -5.40 4.64 27.18
CA LYS A 157 -4.59 3.43 27.40
C LYS A 157 -3.78 2.97 26.20
N PHE A 158 -4.16 3.42 24.98
CA PHE A 158 -3.45 3.07 23.75
C PHE A 158 -2.34 4.06 23.35
N GLN A 159 -2.10 5.09 24.16
CA GLN A 159 -1.07 6.07 23.88
C GLN A 159 0.31 5.40 23.72
N GLY A 160 0.95 5.60 22.57
CA GLY A 160 2.24 4.99 22.24
C GLY A 160 2.20 3.50 21.88
N HIS A 161 1.00 2.91 21.70
CA HIS A 161 0.85 1.48 21.42
C HIS A 161 0.34 1.15 20.02
N ILE A 162 -0.05 2.13 19.23
CA ILE A 162 -0.62 1.97 17.89
C ILE A 162 0.38 2.40 16.83
N ALA A 163 0.37 1.77 15.66
CA ALA A 163 1.06 2.26 14.49
C ALA A 163 0.20 2.23 13.24
N MET A 164 0.46 3.17 12.34
CA MET A 164 -0.06 3.17 10.98
C MET A 164 1.03 3.62 9.99
N SER A 165 0.76 3.56 8.70
CA SER A 165 1.62 4.15 7.68
C SER A 165 1.05 5.50 7.22
N SER A 166 1.79 6.25 6.41
CA SER A 166 1.25 7.45 5.75
C SER A 166 0.56 7.10 4.43
N PRO A 167 -0.60 7.69 4.11
CA PRO A 167 -1.27 7.52 2.82
C PRO A 167 -0.43 8.01 1.64
N MET A 168 0.45 9.01 1.84
CA MET A 168 1.41 9.47 0.83
C MET A 168 2.40 8.37 0.42
N ARG A 169 2.53 7.30 1.21
CA ARG A 169 3.50 6.21 1.01
C ARG A 169 2.86 4.85 0.87
N SER A 170 1.55 4.74 1.07
CA SER A 170 0.80 3.48 1.09
C SER A 170 -0.63 3.69 0.59
N GLY A 171 -0.96 3.09 -0.55
CA GLY A 171 -2.35 3.08 -1.04
C GLY A 171 -3.32 2.37 -0.10
N THR A 172 -2.87 1.34 0.63
CA THR A 172 -3.64 0.70 1.70
C THR A 172 -4.04 1.69 2.79
N THR A 173 -3.09 2.51 3.23
CA THR A 173 -3.36 3.53 4.26
C THR A 173 -4.25 4.64 3.71
N HIS A 174 -4.12 5.00 2.44
CA HIS A 174 -5.04 5.95 1.79
C HIS A 174 -6.49 5.47 1.90
N ILE A 175 -6.76 4.21 1.56
CA ILE A 175 -8.10 3.64 1.68
C ILE A 175 -8.60 3.65 3.13
N MET A 176 -7.76 3.33 4.12
CA MET A 176 -8.17 3.40 5.53
C MET A 176 -8.51 4.83 5.96
N VAL A 177 -7.76 5.83 5.50
CA VAL A 177 -8.07 7.24 5.74
C VAL A 177 -9.39 7.61 5.06
N GLU A 178 -9.62 7.17 3.82
CA GLU A 178 -10.87 7.39 3.10
C GLU A 178 -12.08 6.72 3.78
N ILE A 179 -11.95 5.51 4.30
CA ILE A 179 -13.00 4.85 5.09
C ILE A 179 -13.42 5.74 6.28
N ILE A 180 -12.44 6.28 7.00
CA ILE A 180 -12.69 7.16 8.14
C ILE A 180 -13.37 8.47 7.69
N LEU A 181 -12.88 9.09 6.61
CA LEU A 181 -13.41 10.34 6.11
C LEU A 181 -14.81 10.18 5.50
N GLN A 182 -15.11 9.06 4.86
CA GLN A 182 -16.42 8.81 4.27
C GLN A 182 -17.46 8.42 5.31
N GLU A 183 -17.07 7.67 6.33
CA GLU A 183 -17.98 7.29 7.42
C GLU A 183 -18.30 8.45 8.36
N MET A 184 -17.28 9.18 8.79
CA MET A 184 -17.42 10.22 9.81
C MET A 184 -17.70 11.61 9.23
N GLY A 185 -17.57 11.77 7.91
CA GLY A 185 -17.54 13.06 7.25
C GLY A 185 -16.17 13.75 7.35
N TRP A 186 -16.00 14.80 6.56
CA TRP A 186 -14.70 15.45 6.39
C TRP A 186 -14.12 16.01 7.70
N ARG A 187 -14.91 16.84 8.40
CA ARG A 187 -14.46 17.51 9.62
C ARG A 187 -14.15 16.52 10.75
N GLU A 188 -15.12 15.66 11.04
CA GLU A 188 -15.00 14.70 12.14
C GLU A 188 -13.94 13.64 11.85
N GLY A 189 -13.84 13.18 10.60
CA GLY A 189 -12.82 12.20 10.20
C GLY A 189 -11.39 12.75 10.34
N TRP A 190 -11.14 14.00 9.95
CA TRP A 190 -9.84 14.62 10.19
C TRP A 190 -9.56 14.86 11.68
N GLY A 191 -10.57 15.30 12.44
CA GLY A 191 -10.48 15.41 13.89
C GLY A 191 -10.15 14.07 14.55
N TYR A 192 -10.80 12.99 14.11
CA TYR A 192 -10.49 11.62 14.54
C TYR A 192 -9.03 11.24 14.23
N LEU A 193 -8.54 11.48 13.01
CA LEU A 193 -7.17 11.13 12.61
C LEU A 193 -6.11 11.90 13.41
N GLN A 194 -6.36 13.16 13.74
CA GLN A 194 -5.49 13.96 14.59
C GLN A 194 -5.49 13.46 16.04
N GLN A 195 -6.64 13.05 16.56
CA GLN A 195 -6.74 12.44 17.90
C GLN A 195 -6.07 11.06 17.93
N LEU A 196 -6.30 10.22 16.93
CA LEU A 196 -5.63 8.93 16.79
C LEU A 196 -4.10 9.10 16.76
N ALA A 197 -3.60 10.17 16.12
CA ALA A 197 -2.17 10.46 16.07
C ALA A 197 -1.57 10.65 17.47
N GLY A 198 -2.35 11.15 18.45
CA GLY A 198 -1.93 11.22 19.86
C GLY A 198 -1.58 9.85 20.45
N ASN A 199 -2.22 8.80 19.99
CA ASN A 199 -2.01 7.43 20.46
C ASN A 199 -1.00 6.62 19.60
N LEU A 200 -0.54 7.17 18.48
CA LEU A 200 0.43 6.47 17.63
C LEU A 200 1.81 6.42 18.30
N ALA A 201 2.42 5.25 18.29
CA ALA A 201 3.86 5.09 18.55
C ALA A 201 4.69 5.64 17.39
N THR A 202 4.21 5.44 16.15
CA THR A 202 4.94 5.84 14.95
C THR A 202 4.07 5.80 13.69
N ILE A 203 4.54 6.52 12.66
CA ILE A 203 4.05 6.42 11.28
C ILE A 203 5.14 5.77 10.44
N THR A 204 4.92 4.53 10.00
CA THR A 204 5.91 3.75 9.25
C THR A 204 6.04 4.20 7.79
N ALA A 205 7.17 3.90 7.17
CA ALA A 205 7.43 4.25 5.78
C ALA A 205 6.60 3.44 4.75
N ARG A 206 6.08 2.26 5.14
CA ARG A 206 5.24 1.37 4.32
C ARG A 206 4.28 0.59 5.20
N SER A 207 3.11 0.17 4.65
CA SER A 207 2.11 -0.61 5.37
C SER A 207 2.65 -1.92 5.95
N PHE A 208 3.54 -2.64 5.23
CA PHE A 208 4.15 -3.86 5.79
C PHE A 208 5.09 -3.57 6.99
N GLY A 209 5.62 -2.35 7.13
CA GLY A 209 6.36 -1.94 8.30
C GLY A 209 5.51 -1.91 9.56
N VAL A 210 4.20 -1.68 9.41
CA VAL A 210 3.23 -1.77 10.52
C VAL A 210 3.11 -3.21 10.99
N SER A 211 2.79 -4.16 10.08
CA SER A 211 2.66 -5.57 10.45
C SER A 211 3.95 -6.13 11.05
N GLN A 212 5.11 -5.83 10.45
CA GLN A 212 6.41 -6.25 10.98
C GLN A 212 6.71 -5.67 12.38
N GLY A 213 6.28 -4.44 12.65
CA GLY A 213 6.44 -3.85 13.97
C GLY A 213 5.58 -4.53 15.04
N VAL A 214 4.33 -4.90 14.71
CA VAL A 214 3.43 -5.68 15.57
C VAL A 214 4.02 -7.07 15.84
N ILE A 215 4.48 -7.76 14.79
CA ILE A 215 5.11 -9.09 14.91
C ILE A 215 6.31 -9.04 15.87
N ARG A 216 7.17 -8.04 15.72
CA ARG A 216 8.38 -7.84 16.53
C ARG A 216 8.13 -7.15 17.87
N GLN A 217 6.87 -6.91 18.24
CA GLN A 217 6.47 -6.28 19.50
C GLN A 217 7.11 -4.88 19.72
N ARG A 218 7.33 -4.11 18.64
CA ARG A 218 7.74 -2.71 18.75
C ARG A 218 6.58 -1.82 19.21
N PHE A 219 5.37 -2.23 18.87
CA PHE A 219 4.08 -1.68 19.31
C PHE A 219 3.04 -2.80 19.30
N GLY A 220 1.92 -2.60 19.99
CA GLY A 220 0.94 -3.65 20.23
C GLY A 220 -0.07 -3.83 19.12
N LEU A 221 -0.43 -2.73 18.47
CA LEU A 221 -1.52 -2.62 17.51
C LEU A 221 -1.04 -1.98 16.21
N GLY A 222 -1.63 -2.40 15.10
CA GLY A 222 -1.36 -1.82 13.79
C GLY A 222 -2.59 -1.78 12.90
N LEU A 223 -2.76 -0.66 12.22
CA LEU A 223 -3.78 -0.50 11.19
C LEU A 223 -3.26 -1.11 9.89
N VAL A 224 -3.91 -2.19 9.43
CA VAL A 224 -3.42 -2.99 8.31
C VAL A 224 -4.56 -3.45 7.39
N ILE A 225 -4.20 -3.81 6.18
CA ILE A 225 -5.00 -4.65 5.30
C ILE A 225 -4.93 -6.10 5.80
N ASP A 226 -6.02 -6.81 5.72
CA ASP A 226 -6.28 -8.12 6.33
C ASP A 226 -5.22 -9.19 6.04
N PHE A 227 -4.78 -9.32 4.80
CA PHE A 227 -3.86 -10.37 4.39
C PHE A 227 -2.48 -10.32 5.11
N PHE A 228 -2.06 -9.17 5.62
CA PHE A 228 -0.84 -9.08 6.42
C PHE A 228 -0.97 -9.82 7.75
N ALA A 229 -2.15 -9.76 8.35
CA ALA A 229 -2.42 -10.50 9.58
C ALA A 229 -2.67 -11.98 9.29
N PHE A 230 -3.46 -12.28 8.27
CA PHE A 230 -3.82 -13.66 7.95
C PHE A 230 -2.63 -14.51 7.51
N SER A 231 -1.74 -13.95 6.67
CA SER A 231 -0.52 -14.66 6.28
C SER A 231 0.39 -14.96 7.49
N GLU A 232 0.45 -14.07 8.47
CA GLU A 232 1.27 -14.26 9.65
C GLU A 232 0.64 -15.23 10.65
N GLN A 233 -0.69 -15.23 10.80
CA GLN A 233 -1.41 -16.12 11.74
C GLN A 233 -1.18 -17.61 11.49
N HIS A 234 -0.81 -18.01 10.26
CA HIS A 234 -0.47 -19.39 9.95
C HIS A 234 0.71 -19.93 10.78
N ASN A 235 1.70 -19.07 11.05
CA ASN A 235 2.94 -19.45 11.72
C ASN A 235 3.09 -18.82 13.12
N ASN A 236 2.26 -17.84 13.45
CA ASN A 236 2.40 -17.07 14.69
C ASN A 236 1.05 -16.91 15.41
N PRO A 237 0.69 -17.81 16.33
CA PRO A 237 -0.58 -17.75 17.06
C PRO A 237 -0.71 -16.54 17.99
N ALA A 238 0.39 -15.80 18.23
CA ALA A 238 0.34 -14.56 19.00
C ALA A 238 -0.29 -13.42 18.21
N ILE A 239 -0.38 -13.52 16.89
CA ILE A 239 -1.00 -12.51 16.06
C ILE A 239 -2.52 -12.69 16.02
N GLY A 240 -3.23 -11.60 16.26
CA GLY A 240 -4.67 -11.50 16.10
C GLY A 240 -5.02 -10.45 15.05
N PHE A 241 -6.24 -10.55 14.55
CA PHE A 241 -6.82 -9.59 13.63
C PHE A 241 -8.33 -9.48 13.86
N ASN A 242 -8.85 -8.29 13.63
CA ASN A 242 -10.28 -8.06 13.58
C ASN A 242 -10.56 -6.93 12.55
N TYR A 243 -11.66 -7.05 11.85
CA TYR A 243 -12.10 -5.95 11.00
C TYR A 243 -12.61 -4.81 11.86
N SER A 244 -12.19 -3.59 11.52
CA SER A 244 -12.75 -2.39 12.12
C SER A 244 -14.22 -2.22 11.74
N SER A 245 -15.00 -1.57 12.58
CA SER A 245 -16.34 -1.16 12.24
C SER A 245 -16.40 0.38 12.20
N PRO A 246 -16.69 0.99 11.05
CA PRO A 246 -16.93 0.37 9.74
C PRO A 246 -15.68 -0.14 9.04
N THR A 247 -15.87 -1.06 8.08
CA THR A 247 -14.86 -1.50 7.13
C THR A 247 -15.43 -1.54 5.72
N THR A 248 -14.61 -1.84 4.74
CA THR A 248 -15.05 -2.17 3.38
C THR A 248 -14.16 -3.25 2.79
N PHE A 249 -14.69 -4.01 1.80
CA PHE A 249 -13.94 -5.01 1.06
C PHE A 249 -13.73 -4.50 -0.36
N LEU A 250 -12.49 -4.18 -0.69
CA LEU A 250 -12.14 -3.59 -1.96
C LEU A 250 -11.35 -4.55 -2.85
N PRO A 251 -11.50 -4.45 -4.18
CA PRO A 251 -10.82 -5.34 -5.10
C PRO A 251 -9.31 -5.11 -5.11
N VAL A 252 -8.59 -6.22 -5.21
CA VAL A 252 -7.19 -6.26 -5.59
C VAL A 252 -7.13 -6.49 -7.08
N SER A 253 -6.44 -5.63 -7.81
CA SER A 253 -6.58 -5.58 -9.25
C SER A 253 -5.26 -5.61 -10.00
N VAL A 254 -5.34 -6.06 -11.26
CA VAL A 254 -4.28 -6.02 -12.26
C VAL A 254 -4.74 -5.22 -13.47
N GLY A 255 -3.89 -4.33 -13.98
CA GLY A 255 -4.17 -3.55 -15.19
C GLY A 255 -3.08 -3.77 -16.24
N ILE A 256 -3.47 -3.88 -17.52
CA ILE A 256 -2.53 -3.90 -18.63
C ILE A 256 -2.14 -2.45 -18.94
N VAL A 257 -0.85 -2.17 -18.91
CA VAL A 257 -0.35 -0.83 -19.24
C VAL A 257 -0.56 -0.55 -20.71
N LYS A 258 -1.05 0.65 -21.05
CA LYS A 258 -1.47 1.02 -22.41
C LYS A 258 -0.40 0.80 -23.45
N ASN A 259 0.86 1.07 -23.14
CA ASN A 259 2.00 0.96 -24.06
C ASN A 259 2.82 -0.33 -23.82
N SER A 260 2.21 -1.40 -23.29
CA SER A 260 2.86 -2.69 -23.07
C SER A 260 3.47 -3.23 -24.36
N GLN A 261 4.71 -3.72 -24.27
CA GLN A 261 5.41 -4.38 -25.37
C GLN A 261 5.17 -5.90 -25.36
N ALA A 262 4.57 -6.45 -24.30
CA ALA A 262 4.32 -7.87 -24.11
C ALA A 262 2.81 -8.16 -23.90
N ILE A 263 1.93 -7.55 -24.69
CA ILE A 263 0.45 -7.63 -24.52
C ILE A 263 -0.03 -9.08 -24.44
N SER A 264 0.47 -9.98 -25.29
CA SER A 264 0.07 -11.41 -25.28
C SER A 264 0.44 -12.07 -23.96
N ALA A 265 1.66 -11.87 -23.45
CA ALA A 265 2.09 -12.39 -22.16
C ALA A 265 1.33 -11.74 -20.99
N ALA A 266 1.05 -10.44 -21.08
CA ALA A 266 0.23 -9.71 -20.10
C ALA A 266 -1.19 -10.30 -20.01
N LYS A 267 -1.84 -10.51 -21.14
CA LYS A 267 -3.18 -11.14 -21.18
C LYS A 267 -3.17 -12.57 -20.62
N LYS A 268 -2.14 -13.37 -20.89
CA LYS A 268 -1.97 -14.71 -20.30
C LYS A 268 -1.86 -14.63 -18.77
N PHE A 269 -1.10 -13.67 -18.25
CA PHE A 269 -0.95 -13.49 -16.81
C PHE A 269 -2.27 -13.05 -16.15
N VAL A 270 -3.01 -12.11 -16.75
CA VAL A 270 -4.34 -11.71 -16.26
C VAL A 270 -5.30 -12.90 -16.29
N SER A 271 -5.35 -13.68 -17.40
CA SER A 271 -6.18 -14.90 -17.50
C SER A 271 -5.82 -15.90 -16.39
N TYR A 272 -4.54 -16.09 -16.11
CA TYR A 272 -4.09 -16.96 -15.03
C TYR A 272 -4.60 -16.48 -13.66
N LEU A 273 -4.47 -15.19 -13.33
CA LEU A 273 -4.90 -14.67 -12.03
C LEU A 273 -6.39 -14.93 -11.74
N ILE A 274 -7.24 -14.88 -12.76
CA ILE A 274 -8.70 -15.14 -12.63
C ILE A 274 -9.08 -16.60 -12.85
N SER A 275 -8.14 -17.47 -13.23
CA SER A 275 -8.36 -18.91 -13.41
C SER A 275 -8.47 -19.64 -12.06
N THR A 276 -8.96 -20.88 -12.07
CA THR A 276 -9.02 -21.72 -10.86
C THR A 276 -7.66 -21.85 -10.19
N SER A 277 -6.58 -22.08 -10.94
CA SER A 277 -5.23 -22.23 -10.39
C SER A 277 -4.71 -20.92 -9.77
N GLY A 278 -4.91 -19.78 -10.44
CA GLY A 278 -4.55 -18.47 -9.90
C GLY A 278 -5.34 -18.12 -8.64
N GLN A 279 -6.62 -18.45 -8.61
CA GLN A 279 -7.48 -18.22 -7.45
C GLN A 279 -7.11 -19.13 -6.25
N GLN A 280 -6.69 -20.37 -6.48
CA GLN A 280 -6.19 -21.26 -5.43
C GLN A 280 -4.91 -20.72 -4.79
N VAL A 281 -4.02 -20.09 -5.57
CA VAL A 281 -2.80 -19.48 -5.06
C VAL A 281 -3.10 -18.36 -4.06
N LEU A 282 -4.23 -17.64 -4.20
CA LEU A 282 -4.65 -16.61 -3.22
C LEU A 282 -4.89 -17.18 -1.82
N LEU A 283 -5.27 -18.45 -1.72
CA LEU A 283 -5.49 -19.14 -0.44
C LEU A 283 -4.15 -19.62 0.20
N SER A 284 -3.03 -19.52 -0.50
CA SER A 284 -1.75 -19.93 0.10
C SER A 284 -1.45 -19.14 1.39
N PRO A 285 -0.79 -19.74 2.39
CA PRO A 285 -0.42 -19.04 3.64
C PRO A 285 0.31 -17.72 3.43
N THR A 286 1.12 -17.63 2.39
CA THR A 286 1.89 -16.42 2.06
C THR A 286 1.01 -15.26 1.60
N ILE A 287 -0.15 -15.54 0.96
CA ILE A 287 -1.00 -14.52 0.34
C ILE A 287 -2.25 -14.27 1.18
N SER A 288 -3.02 -15.33 1.51
CA SER A 288 -4.22 -15.28 2.37
C SER A 288 -5.20 -14.17 1.99
N ARG A 289 -5.60 -14.11 0.71
CA ARG A 289 -6.56 -13.12 0.18
C ARG A 289 -7.86 -13.78 -0.25
N TYR A 290 -8.95 -13.05 -0.10
CA TYR A 290 -10.25 -13.50 -0.60
C TYR A 290 -10.23 -13.64 -2.13
N PRO A 291 -10.58 -14.82 -2.67
CA PRO A 291 -10.71 -15.00 -4.10
C PRO A 291 -11.96 -14.27 -4.63
N ILE A 292 -11.98 -13.97 -5.93
CA ILE A 292 -13.20 -13.48 -6.60
C ILE A 292 -14.25 -14.59 -6.76
N ASN A 293 -13.82 -15.84 -6.71
CA ASN A 293 -14.71 -17.01 -6.77
C ASN A 293 -15.06 -17.47 -5.34
N ASP A 294 -16.21 -17.06 -4.87
CA ASP A 294 -16.73 -17.40 -3.55
C ASP A 294 -16.90 -18.92 -3.31
N ARG A 295 -17.19 -19.69 -4.36
CA ARG A 295 -17.33 -21.15 -4.26
C ARG A 295 -16.02 -21.83 -3.86
N LEU A 296 -14.88 -21.26 -4.27
CA LEU A 296 -13.58 -21.79 -3.92
C LEU A 296 -13.36 -21.73 -2.38
N LEU A 297 -13.71 -20.63 -1.74
CA LEU A 297 -13.57 -20.50 -0.29
C LEU A 297 -14.51 -21.47 0.46
N ALA A 298 -15.73 -21.73 -0.07
CA ALA A 298 -16.66 -22.68 0.51
C ALA A 298 -16.11 -24.12 0.50
N GLN A 299 -15.21 -24.46 -0.42
CA GLN A 299 -14.53 -25.76 -0.47
C GLN A 299 -13.41 -25.90 0.59
N HIS A 300 -13.04 -24.79 1.27
CA HIS A 300 -11.99 -24.74 2.28
C HIS A 300 -12.50 -24.19 3.63
N PRO A 301 -13.46 -24.89 4.32
CA PRO A 301 -14.13 -24.37 5.51
C PRO A 301 -13.18 -24.11 6.69
N SER A 302 -12.08 -24.86 6.79
CA SER A 302 -11.06 -24.68 7.82
C SER A 302 -10.08 -23.54 7.53
N HIS A 303 -10.13 -22.95 6.33
CA HIS A 303 -9.24 -21.86 5.99
C HIS A 303 -9.54 -20.61 6.83
N ILE A 304 -8.49 -19.85 7.18
CA ILE A 304 -8.63 -18.65 8.02
C ILE A 304 -9.64 -17.64 7.44
N LEU A 305 -9.65 -17.46 6.14
CA LEU A 305 -10.59 -16.56 5.46
C LEU A 305 -12.05 -16.98 5.64
N SER A 306 -12.33 -18.30 5.70
CA SER A 306 -13.68 -18.82 5.91
C SER A 306 -14.20 -18.44 7.28
N LYS A 307 -13.35 -18.49 8.32
CA LYS A 307 -13.69 -18.02 9.66
C LYS A 307 -14.12 -16.55 9.66
N TYR A 308 -13.31 -15.68 9.05
CA TYR A 308 -13.59 -14.23 9.05
C TYR A 308 -14.70 -13.83 8.09
N ARG A 309 -15.05 -14.65 7.10
CA ARG A 309 -16.16 -14.39 6.17
C ARG A 309 -17.52 -14.44 6.87
N SER A 310 -17.70 -15.35 7.81
CA SER A 310 -18.97 -15.55 8.52
C SER A 310 -19.22 -14.53 9.63
N GLU A 311 -18.21 -13.72 10.00
CA GLU A 311 -18.38 -12.69 11.03
C GLU A 311 -19.26 -11.53 10.53
N PRO A 312 -20.27 -11.07 11.29
CA PRO A 312 -21.05 -9.90 10.94
C PRO A 312 -20.14 -8.67 10.82
N LYS A 313 -20.30 -7.93 9.73
CA LYS A 313 -19.52 -6.73 9.47
C LYS A 313 -20.42 -5.61 8.99
N TYR A 314 -20.26 -4.44 9.58
CA TYR A 314 -20.78 -3.23 9.00
C TYR A 314 -19.83 -2.81 7.86
N THR A 315 -20.34 -2.84 6.64
CA THR A 315 -19.58 -2.43 5.45
C THR A 315 -20.03 -1.06 4.99
N LEU A 316 -19.07 -0.16 4.87
CA LEU A 316 -19.28 1.16 4.27
C LEU A 316 -19.55 1.00 2.76
N ASP A 317 -20.56 1.71 2.25
CA ASP A 317 -20.73 1.94 0.81
C ASP A 317 -19.67 2.95 0.35
N TYR A 318 -18.55 2.44 -0.14
CA TYR A 318 -17.36 3.23 -0.41
C TYR A 318 -17.48 3.98 -1.74
N ASP A 319 -17.51 5.31 -1.69
CA ASP A 319 -17.55 6.16 -2.88
C ASP A 319 -16.16 6.30 -3.54
N HIS A 320 -15.91 5.43 -4.51
CA HIS A 320 -14.68 5.46 -5.31
C HIS A 320 -14.49 6.77 -6.08
N THR A 321 -15.58 7.39 -6.55
CA THR A 321 -15.50 8.61 -7.34
C THR A 321 -14.99 9.78 -6.49
N LEU A 322 -15.51 9.88 -5.27
CA LEU A 322 -15.05 10.87 -4.30
C LEU A 322 -13.58 10.63 -3.92
N ALA A 323 -13.21 9.39 -3.60
CA ALA A 323 -11.85 9.03 -3.21
C ALA A 323 -10.83 9.36 -4.29
N VAL A 324 -11.09 9.00 -5.54
CA VAL A 324 -10.20 9.31 -6.69
C VAL A 324 -10.09 10.82 -6.89
N ARG A 325 -11.21 11.57 -6.81
CA ARG A 325 -11.22 13.02 -7.00
C ARG A 325 -10.32 13.75 -6.00
N ARG A 326 -10.28 13.32 -4.74
CA ARG A 326 -9.51 13.96 -3.67
C ARG A 326 -8.23 13.23 -3.27
N TYR A 327 -7.81 12.20 -4.05
CA TYR A 327 -6.70 11.31 -3.74
C TYR A 327 -5.42 12.04 -3.34
N HIS A 328 -4.97 12.98 -4.15
CA HIS A 328 -3.72 13.71 -3.90
C HIS A 328 -3.85 14.73 -2.77
N LEU A 329 -5.00 15.38 -2.65
CA LEU A 329 -5.29 16.32 -1.58
C LEU A 329 -5.27 15.62 -0.21
N VAL A 330 -5.98 14.50 -0.06
CA VAL A 330 -6.02 13.71 1.19
C VAL A 330 -4.62 13.25 1.57
N ASN A 331 -3.84 12.77 0.61
CA ASN A 331 -2.45 12.36 0.86
C ASN A 331 -1.58 13.52 1.33
N ALA A 332 -1.68 14.69 0.69
CA ALA A 332 -0.92 15.88 1.08
C ALA A 332 -1.34 16.39 2.47
N LEU A 333 -2.64 16.49 2.71
CA LEU A 333 -3.17 16.94 4.01
C LEU A 333 -2.70 16.06 5.16
N PHE A 334 -2.76 14.74 4.98
CA PHE A 334 -2.31 13.83 6.04
C PHE A 334 -0.86 14.09 6.44
N GLU A 335 0.02 14.42 5.50
CA GLU A 335 1.39 14.80 5.86
C GLU A 335 1.42 16.06 6.72
N TYR A 336 0.62 17.09 6.39
CA TYR A 336 0.63 18.36 7.12
C TYR A 336 -0.08 18.30 8.47
N VAL A 337 -1.25 17.65 8.55
CA VAL A 337 -2.08 17.69 9.76
C VAL A 337 -1.84 16.51 10.70
N VAL A 338 -1.12 15.47 10.24
CA VAL A 338 -0.83 14.26 11.04
C VAL A 338 0.67 13.99 11.07
N THR A 339 1.31 13.73 9.91
CA THR A 339 2.70 13.22 9.90
C THR A 339 3.70 14.24 10.45
N TYR A 340 3.67 15.47 9.96
CA TYR A 340 4.61 16.51 10.40
C TYR A 340 4.32 17.03 11.82
N ARG A 341 3.08 16.85 12.28
CA ARG A 341 2.63 17.23 13.62
C ARG A 341 2.70 16.10 14.64
N LEU A 342 3.18 14.91 14.27
CA LEU A 342 3.03 13.71 15.12
C LEU A 342 3.54 13.95 16.55
N ALA A 343 4.73 14.50 16.73
CA ALA A 343 5.29 14.76 18.06
C ALA A 343 4.44 15.74 18.89
N PHE A 344 3.96 16.81 18.24
CA PHE A 344 3.05 17.76 18.88
C PHE A 344 1.72 17.08 19.27
N LEU A 345 1.11 16.32 18.36
CA LEU A 345 -0.16 15.63 18.63
C LEU A 345 -0.03 14.62 19.76
N GLN A 346 1.07 13.86 19.82
CA GLN A 346 1.37 12.96 20.93
C GLN A 346 1.44 13.68 22.26
N GLN A 347 2.15 14.83 22.30
CA GLN A 347 2.29 15.64 23.51
C GLN A 347 0.96 16.29 23.92
N ALA A 348 0.25 16.92 22.99
CA ALA A 348 -0.98 17.64 23.27
C ALA A 348 -2.10 16.69 23.70
N TRP A 349 -2.31 15.58 22.99
CA TRP A 349 -3.33 14.59 23.37
C TRP A 349 -2.97 13.85 24.66
N GLY A 350 -1.68 13.59 24.90
CA GLY A 350 -1.22 13.08 26.19
C GLY A 350 -1.59 14.00 27.35
N LYS A 351 -1.41 15.32 27.16
CA LYS A 351 -1.81 16.31 28.13
C LYS A 351 -3.34 16.38 28.28
N VAL A 352 -4.10 16.32 27.19
CA VAL A 352 -5.58 16.24 27.24
C VAL A 352 -6.03 15.03 28.05
N HIS A 353 -5.48 13.85 27.82
CA HIS A 353 -5.80 12.64 28.60
C HIS A 353 -5.49 12.79 30.07
N GLN A 354 -4.35 13.38 30.42
CA GLN A 354 -3.99 13.68 31.81
C GLN A 354 -5.02 14.61 32.48
N LEU A 355 -5.38 15.71 31.81
CA LEU A 355 -6.35 16.67 32.32
C LEU A 355 -7.75 16.08 32.46
N GLN A 356 -8.18 15.23 31.51
CA GLN A 356 -9.43 14.48 31.61
C GLN A 356 -9.45 13.59 32.87
N GLN A 357 -8.37 12.90 33.19
CA GLN A 357 -8.28 12.09 34.41
C GLN A 357 -8.34 12.95 35.69
N LEU A 358 -7.66 14.09 35.71
CA LEU A 358 -7.72 15.00 36.84
C LEU A 358 -9.13 15.59 37.05
N LEU A 359 -9.83 15.91 35.97
CA LEU A 359 -11.22 16.40 36.02
C LEU A 359 -12.22 15.31 36.41
N LEU A 360 -11.91 14.02 36.19
CA LEU A 360 -12.72 12.92 36.74
C LEU A 360 -12.59 12.81 38.27
N LEU A 361 -11.40 13.10 38.80
CA LEU A 361 -11.12 13.09 40.23
C LEU A 361 -11.65 14.34 40.93
N ASN A 362 -11.58 15.51 40.28
CA ASN A 362 -12.03 16.81 40.77
C ASN A 362 -12.96 17.47 39.74
N PRO A 363 -14.25 17.09 39.70
CA PRO A 363 -15.17 17.57 38.67
C PRO A 363 -15.38 19.08 38.72
N SER A 364 -15.23 19.75 37.56
CA SER A 364 -15.54 21.16 37.36
C SER A 364 -16.11 21.35 35.94
N THR A 365 -17.35 21.81 35.87
CA THR A 365 -18.03 22.06 34.59
C THR A 365 -17.28 23.11 33.78
N SER A 366 -16.90 24.23 34.36
CA SER A 366 -16.20 25.32 33.67
C SER A 366 -14.83 24.88 33.12
N LEU A 367 -14.06 24.10 33.89
CA LEU A 367 -12.76 23.59 33.43
C LEU A 367 -12.91 22.50 32.35
N SER A 368 -13.98 21.68 32.45
CA SER A 368 -14.32 20.69 31.42
C SER A 368 -14.71 21.36 30.10
N GLU A 369 -15.48 22.46 30.13
CA GLU A 369 -15.82 23.25 28.93
C GLU A 369 -14.59 23.91 28.30
N GLN A 370 -13.68 24.44 29.14
CA GLN A 370 -12.39 24.98 28.65
C GLN A 370 -11.57 23.88 27.96
N LEU A 371 -11.48 22.67 28.54
CA LEU A 371 -10.80 21.54 27.92
C LEU A 371 -11.44 21.13 26.60
N ALA A 372 -12.78 21.08 26.53
CA ALA A 372 -13.53 20.77 25.31
C ALA A 372 -13.22 21.79 24.19
N THR A 373 -13.12 23.08 24.53
CA THR A 373 -12.74 24.13 23.59
C THR A 373 -11.32 23.90 23.02
N ILE A 374 -10.35 23.52 23.86
CA ILE A 374 -8.99 23.19 23.43
C ILE A 374 -8.99 21.94 22.52
N VAL A 375 -9.79 20.93 22.85
CA VAL A 375 -9.95 19.73 22.04
C VAL A 375 -10.49 20.07 20.63
N GLU A 376 -11.48 20.96 20.53
CA GLU A 376 -11.98 21.42 19.23
C GLU A 376 -10.91 22.18 18.43
N GLN A 377 -10.08 22.97 19.08
CA GLN A 377 -8.91 23.61 18.41
C GLN A 377 -7.91 22.57 17.90
N LEU A 378 -7.59 21.55 18.70
CA LEU A 378 -6.69 20.46 18.28
C LEU A 378 -7.20 19.70 17.04
N ARG A 379 -8.52 19.57 16.92
CA ARG A 379 -9.20 18.86 15.82
C ARG A 379 -9.43 19.75 14.60
N SER A 380 -9.11 21.04 14.68
CA SER A 380 -9.32 21.98 13.59
C SER A 380 -8.45 21.68 12.36
N MET A 381 -8.90 22.19 11.21
CA MET A 381 -8.26 22.03 9.91
C MET A 381 -7.87 23.39 9.32
N PRO A 382 -6.82 23.46 8.48
CA PRO A 382 -6.39 24.71 7.84
C PRO A 382 -7.39 25.25 6.81
N PHE A 383 -8.45 24.51 6.50
CA PHE A 383 -9.55 24.90 5.62
C PHE A 383 -10.81 24.06 5.88
N ASN A 384 -11.95 24.57 5.44
CA ASN A 384 -13.25 23.94 5.63
C ASN A 384 -13.71 23.11 4.42
N GLU A 385 -14.80 22.35 4.58
CA GLU A 385 -15.36 21.47 3.57
C GLU A 385 -15.84 22.21 2.32
N ILE A 386 -16.26 23.47 2.44
CA ILE A 386 -16.73 24.29 1.32
C ILE A 386 -15.60 24.50 0.31
N GLN A 387 -14.37 24.66 0.78
CA GLN A 387 -13.18 24.79 -0.08
C GLN A 387 -12.85 23.51 -0.85
N LEU A 388 -13.38 22.35 -0.43
CA LEU A 388 -13.23 21.07 -1.14
C LEU A 388 -14.10 20.95 -2.38
N SER A 389 -15.21 21.69 -2.46
CA SER A 389 -16.02 21.75 -3.66
C SER A 389 -15.37 22.60 -4.76
N ASP A 390 -14.32 23.36 -4.42
CA ASP A 390 -13.53 24.13 -5.38
C ASP A 390 -12.70 23.19 -6.27
N THR A 391 -13.18 22.98 -7.48
CA THR A 391 -12.51 22.17 -8.50
C THR A 391 -11.07 22.65 -8.74
N GLN A 392 -10.81 23.96 -8.67
CA GLN A 392 -9.47 24.52 -8.84
C GLN A 392 -8.52 24.09 -7.72
N MET A 393 -9.00 23.97 -6.48
CA MET A 393 -8.21 23.47 -5.36
C MET A 393 -7.85 22.00 -5.56
N LEU A 394 -8.81 21.17 -5.95
CA LEU A 394 -8.58 19.74 -6.22
C LEU A 394 -7.62 19.54 -7.40
N GLU A 395 -7.76 20.33 -8.47
CA GLU A 395 -6.88 20.26 -9.65
C GLU A 395 -5.43 20.61 -9.32
N GLN A 396 -5.16 21.48 -8.34
CA GLN A 396 -3.80 21.80 -7.91
C GLN A 396 -3.07 20.61 -7.30
N PHE A 397 -3.80 19.70 -6.67
CA PHE A 397 -3.25 18.47 -6.10
C PHE A 397 -3.33 17.28 -7.08
N SER A 398 -4.14 17.38 -8.14
CA SER A 398 -4.37 16.28 -9.10
C SER A 398 -3.18 15.98 -10.02
N LYS A 399 -2.19 16.85 -10.09
CA LYS A 399 -1.00 16.70 -10.95
C LYS A 399 0.32 16.86 -10.17
N PRO A 400 0.67 15.97 -9.26
CA PRO A 400 2.05 15.93 -8.81
C PRO A 400 2.87 15.34 -9.95
N ILE A 401 3.55 16.17 -10.73
CA ILE A 401 4.64 15.73 -11.59
C ILE A 401 5.83 15.54 -10.65
N PRO A 402 6.24 14.30 -10.34
CA PRO A 402 7.39 14.06 -9.48
C PRO A 402 8.64 14.65 -10.12
N GLY A 403 9.40 15.38 -9.35
CA GLY A 403 10.56 16.13 -9.83
C GLY A 403 10.23 17.48 -10.45
N SER A 404 8.94 17.83 -10.69
CA SER A 404 8.58 19.20 -10.96
C SER A 404 8.50 20.00 -9.65
N ALA A 405 8.96 21.26 -9.72
CA ALA A 405 8.67 22.19 -8.63
C ALA A 405 7.16 22.28 -8.42
N LEU A 406 6.71 22.26 -7.17
CA LEU A 406 5.33 22.54 -6.81
C LEU A 406 4.87 23.83 -7.52
N SER A 407 3.62 23.89 -7.97
CA SER A 407 3.09 25.14 -8.53
C SER A 407 3.21 26.26 -7.49
N ALA A 408 3.28 27.51 -7.94
CA ALA A 408 3.32 28.66 -7.04
C ALA A 408 2.16 28.63 -6.02
N LYS A 409 0.98 28.24 -6.48
CA LYS A 409 -0.23 28.16 -5.67
C LYS A 409 -0.18 26.99 -4.65
N GLN A 410 0.37 25.83 -5.04
CA GLN A 410 0.61 24.74 -4.08
C GLN A 410 1.60 25.15 -3.00
N ARG A 411 2.70 25.80 -3.35
CA ARG A 411 3.66 26.32 -2.36
C ARG A 411 3.00 27.33 -1.42
N GLN A 412 2.18 28.23 -1.94
CA GLN A 412 1.46 29.20 -1.13
C GLN A 412 0.51 28.52 -0.15
N LEU A 413 -0.30 27.53 -0.59
CA LEU A 413 -1.20 26.76 0.27
C LEU A 413 -0.42 26.02 1.36
N GLN A 414 0.66 25.34 0.99
CA GLN A 414 1.49 24.63 1.95
C GLN A 414 2.12 25.57 2.97
N GLN A 415 2.52 26.77 2.57
CA GLN A 415 3.04 27.78 3.49
C GLN A 415 1.93 28.31 4.42
N GLN A 416 0.71 28.49 3.91
CA GLN A 416 -0.46 28.86 4.74
C GLN A 416 -0.76 27.79 5.79
N TRP A 417 -0.76 26.50 5.39
CA TRP A 417 -0.97 25.38 6.32
C TRP A 417 0.12 25.31 7.40
N LYS A 418 1.38 25.53 7.01
CA LYS A 418 2.49 25.57 7.96
C LYS A 418 2.36 26.72 8.95
N ASN A 419 2.00 27.92 8.49
CA ASN A 419 1.83 29.07 9.36
C ASN A 419 0.66 28.88 10.33
N TRP A 420 -0.47 28.35 9.82
CA TRP A 420 -1.63 27.99 10.64
C TRP A 420 -1.23 26.99 11.72
N ASP A 421 -0.49 25.95 11.37
CA ASP A 421 -0.06 24.91 12.30
C ASP A 421 0.82 25.46 13.41
N LEU A 422 1.82 26.29 13.08
CA LEU A 422 2.72 26.89 14.08
C LEU A 422 1.95 27.75 15.09
N LEU A 423 0.98 28.54 14.62
CA LEU A 423 0.13 29.35 15.49
C LEU A 423 -0.75 28.48 16.38
N LEU A 424 -1.37 27.45 15.82
CA LEU A 424 -2.23 26.53 16.55
C LEU A 424 -1.46 25.78 17.64
N GLN A 425 -0.26 25.27 17.33
CA GLN A 425 0.56 24.55 18.31
C GLN A 425 0.88 25.40 19.53
N ASP A 426 1.31 26.64 19.32
CA ASP A 426 1.63 27.58 20.41
C ASP A 426 0.39 27.93 21.26
N GLN A 427 -0.74 28.23 20.61
CA GLN A 427 -2.00 28.55 21.31
C GLN A 427 -2.50 27.37 22.14
N VAL A 428 -2.53 26.17 21.58
CA VAL A 428 -3.02 24.97 22.25
C VAL A 428 -2.14 24.60 23.43
N MET A 429 -0.81 24.59 23.28
CA MET A 429 0.08 24.24 24.38
C MET A 429 0.00 25.24 25.53
N ARG A 430 -0.08 26.53 25.24
CA ARG A 430 -0.31 27.55 26.30
C ARG A 430 -1.66 27.33 27.01
N ALA A 431 -2.72 27.09 26.27
CA ALA A 431 -4.05 26.86 26.85
C ALA A 431 -4.08 25.60 27.74
N LEU A 432 -3.45 24.50 27.31
CA LEU A 432 -3.32 23.28 28.11
C LEU A 432 -2.55 23.50 29.41
N LEU A 433 -1.42 24.24 29.36
CA LEU A 433 -0.62 24.57 30.54
C LEU A 433 -1.37 25.50 31.50
N GLN A 434 -2.08 26.51 30.98
CA GLN A 434 -2.92 27.39 31.79
C GLN A 434 -4.07 26.62 32.48
N LEU A 435 -4.68 25.68 31.78
CA LEU A 435 -5.75 24.84 32.32
C LEU A 435 -5.22 23.90 33.41
N GLU A 436 -4.04 23.31 33.21
CA GLU A 436 -3.38 22.48 34.20
C GLU A 436 -3.13 23.24 35.51
N ASN A 437 -2.59 24.47 35.42
CA ASN A 437 -2.33 25.33 36.60
C ASN A 437 -3.62 25.73 37.34
N LYS A 438 -4.78 25.74 36.65
CA LYS A 438 -6.07 25.97 37.30
C LYS A 438 -6.61 24.73 38.01
N ILE A 439 -6.32 23.52 37.47
CA ILE A 439 -6.75 22.25 38.06
C ILE A 439 -5.85 21.85 39.23
N LEU A 440 -4.56 22.10 39.11
CA LEU A 440 -3.52 21.85 40.10
C LEU A 440 -2.91 23.19 40.48
N PRO A 441 -3.58 24.00 41.28
CA PRO A 441 -2.97 25.24 41.75
C PRO A 441 -1.67 24.90 42.49
N VAL A 442 -0.57 25.48 42.03
CA VAL A 442 0.69 25.40 42.75
C VAL A 442 0.41 26.01 44.14
N ASP A 443 0.39 25.17 45.18
CA ASP A 443 0.43 25.68 46.54
C ASP A 443 1.65 26.59 46.59
N THR A 444 1.39 27.88 46.66
CA THR A 444 2.41 28.85 47.02
C THR A 444 2.81 28.47 48.44
N PHE A 445 3.93 27.73 48.56
CA PHE A 445 4.58 27.55 49.84
C PHE A 445 5.02 28.96 50.30
N GLU A 446 4.21 29.54 51.17
CA GLU A 446 4.67 30.59 52.09
C GLU A 446 5.61 30.02 53.15
#